data_07a9eafa8da929009cd6a1983bb54118
#
_entry.id   07a9eafa8da929009cd6a1983bb54118
#
_cell.length_a   1.000
_cell.length_b   1.000
_cell.length_c   1.000
_cell.angle_alpha   90.00
_cell.angle_beta   90.00
_cell.angle_gamma   90.00
#
_symmetry.space_group_name_H-M   'P 1'
#
loop_
_entity.id
_entity.type
_entity.pdbx_description
1 polymer ?
#
loop_
_entity_poly.entity_id
_entity_poly.type
_entity_poly.pdbx_seq_one_letter_code
_entity_poly.pdbx_strand_id
1 'polypeptide(L)'
;MNKVKLLAGASAAALAIIAAIFHVEGGYVNNPNDPGGPTHHGVTQAVAREHGYQGDMRDFPKELAQQVFFEDYILKPGFDQLIALSPAVGEEAVDSGVNAGPAQPSKWLQIALNSLNRRGRDYPDVTVDGRAGPATMAAYASLQRVRGRAEACRMIVKLMDAQQAGHYLRLAGDNSTYETFMPGWTINRIGNVPLEKCA
;
A
#
# COMPACT_ATOMS: atom_id res chain seq x y z
N MET A 1 -5.26 -24.28 -12.21
CA MET A 1 -6.49 -23.76 -11.58
C MET A 1 -6.57 -22.25 -11.81
N ASN A 2 -7.70 -21.77 -12.32
CA ASN A 2 -7.93 -20.46 -12.95
C ASN A 2 -7.67 -19.25 -12.05
N LYS A 3 -6.43 -18.75 -11.98
CA LYS A 3 -6.08 -17.48 -11.28
C LYS A 3 -6.19 -16.23 -12.18
N VAL A 4 -6.35 -16.37 -13.48
CA VAL A 4 -6.56 -15.26 -14.43
C VAL A 4 -7.86 -14.48 -14.17
N LYS A 5 -8.79 -15.01 -13.37
CA LYS A 5 -10.06 -14.36 -13.03
C LYS A 5 -9.99 -13.26 -11.96
N LEU A 6 -8.92 -13.17 -11.16
CA LEU A 6 -8.87 -12.22 -10.04
C LEU A 6 -8.73 -10.77 -10.53
N LEU A 7 -7.89 -10.53 -11.54
CA LEU A 7 -7.74 -9.18 -12.13
C LEU A 7 -8.98 -8.75 -12.95
N ALA A 8 -9.81 -9.68 -13.41
CA ALA A 8 -11.04 -9.36 -14.15
C ALA A 8 -12.08 -8.60 -13.31
N GLY A 9 -11.96 -8.61 -11.98
CA GLY A 9 -12.80 -7.83 -11.07
C GLY A 9 -12.14 -6.56 -10.52
N ALA A 10 -10.90 -6.29 -10.89
CA ALA A 10 -10.18 -5.11 -10.42
C ALA A 10 -10.72 -3.82 -11.06
N SER A 11 -10.87 -2.75 -10.27
CA SER A 11 -11.23 -1.44 -10.80
C SER A 11 -10.13 -0.87 -11.69
N ALA A 12 -10.49 0.02 -12.63
CA ALA A 12 -9.51 0.72 -13.47
C ALA A 12 -8.45 1.46 -12.64
N ALA A 13 -8.83 2.03 -11.50
CA ALA A 13 -7.90 2.69 -10.57
C ALA A 13 -6.91 1.69 -9.96
N ALA A 14 -7.37 0.52 -9.49
CA ALA A 14 -6.48 -0.53 -8.97
C ALA A 14 -5.51 -1.04 -10.03
N LEU A 15 -5.97 -1.24 -11.27
CA LEU A 15 -5.11 -1.63 -12.37
C LEU A 15 -4.06 -0.56 -12.72
N ALA A 16 -4.42 0.73 -12.65
CA ALA A 16 -3.49 1.83 -12.87
C ALA A 16 -2.40 1.88 -11.79
N ILE A 17 -2.75 1.67 -10.52
CA ILE A 17 -1.79 1.59 -9.39
C ILE A 17 -0.82 0.43 -9.60
N ILE A 18 -1.33 -0.77 -9.95
CA ILE A 18 -0.49 -1.93 -10.27
C ILE A 18 0.48 -1.60 -11.42
N ALA A 19 -0.03 -1.03 -12.50
CA ALA A 19 0.78 -0.69 -13.67
C ALA A 19 1.90 0.31 -13.32
N ALA A 20 1.63 1.31 -12.49
CA ALA A 20 2.61 2.28 -12.03
C ALA A 20 3.75 1.60 -11.22
N ILE A 21 3.40 0.71 -10.30
CA ILE A 21 4.38 -0.03 -9.50
C ILE A 21 5.24 -0.94 -10.38
N PHE A 22 4.62 -1.71 -11.27
CA PHE A 22 5.34 -2.62 -12.17
C PHE A 22 6.13 -1.95 -13.30
N HIS A 23 5.98 -0.62 -13.47
CA HIS A 23 6.84 0.14 -14.38
C HIS A 23 8.25 0.35 -13.81
N VAL A 24 8.37 0.34 -12.49
CA VAL A 24 9.63 0.60 -11.76
C VAL A 24 10.34 -0.70 -11.35
N GLU A 25 9.62 -1.82 -11.26
CA GLU A 25 10.14 -3.08 -10.73
C GLU A 25 11.02 -3.84 -11.73
N GLY A 26 12.19 -4.27 -11.24
CA GLY A 26 13.29 -4.85 -12.01
C GLY A 26 13.08 -6.29 -12.47
N GLY A 27 14.06 -6.76 -13.25
CA GLY A 27 14.17 -8.13 -13.73
C GLY A 27 14.52 -9.15 -12.63
N TYR A 28 15.00 -10.31 -13.06
CA TYR A 28 15.45 -11.38 -12.17
C TYR A 28 16.69 -10.99 -11.36
N VAL A 29 16.63 -11.20 -10.05
CA VAL A 29 17.75 -11.04 -9.12
C VAL A 29 17.87 -12.31 -8.28
N ASN A 30 19.09 -12.78 -8.08
CA ASN A 30 19.40 -13.88 -7.17
C ASN A 30 20.49 -13.42 -6.19
N ASN A 31 20.06 -12.95 -5.03
CA ASN A 31 20.96 -12.57 -3.95
C ASN A 31 21.06 -13.73 -2.94
N PRO A 32 22.24 -14.35 -2.76
CA PRO A 32 22.40 -15.45 -1.80
C PRO A 32 22.07 -15.09 -0.34
N ASN A 33 22.07 -13.80 -0.01
CA ASN A 33 21.76 -13.30 1.33
C ASN A 33 20.28 -12.99 1.52
N ASP A 34 19.43 -13.17 0.49
CA ASP A 34 17.98 -12.96 0.60
C ASP A 34 17.30 -14.25 1.08
N PRO A 35 16.73 -14.28 2.29
CA PRO A 35 16.04 -15.48 2.79
C PRO A 35 14.80 -15.86 1.98
N GLY A 36 14.26 -14.95 1.18
CA GLY A 36 13.14 -15.19 0.26
C GLY A 36 13.54 -15.90 -1.03
N GLY A 37 14.86 -16.08 -1.28
CA GLY A 37 15.41 -16.69 -2.47
C GLY A 37 15.38 -15.77 -3.70
N PRO A 38 15.56 -16.33 -4.91
CA PRO A 38 15.50 -15.55 -6.14
C PRO A 38 14.24 -14.73 -6.26
N THR A 39 14.39 -13.50 -6.76
CA THR A 39 13.28 -12.54 -6.93
C THR A 39 13.12 -12.21 -8.40
N HIS A 40 11.90 -12.19 -8.92
CA HIS A 40 11.57 -11.73 -10.27
C HIS A 40 10.28 -10.90 -10.24
N HIS A 41 10.27 -9.79 -10.98
CA HIS A 41 9.16 -8.84 -10.98
C HIS A 41 8.71 -8.42 -9.56
N GLY A 42 9.67 -8.23 -8.62
CA GLY A 42 9.37 -7.83 -7.25
C GLY A 42 8.79 -8.95 -6.36
N VAL A 43 8.65 -10.18 -6.87
CA VAL A 43 8.13 -11.34 -6.12
C VAL A 43 9.26 -12.31 -5.81
N THR A 44 9.48 -12.60 -4.52
CA THR A 44 10.45 -13.61 -4.08
C THR A 44 9.97 -15.02 -4.38
N GLN A 45 10.89 -15.97 -4.50
CA GLN A 45 10.57 -17.39 -4.70
C GLN A 45 9.65 -17.92 -3.59
N ALA A 46 9.88 -17.52 -2.35
CA ALA A 46 9.05 -17.93 -1.21
C ALA A 46 7.59 -17.52 -1.44
N VAL A 47 7.32 -16.26 -1.76
CA VAL A 47 5.98 -15.75 -2.05
C VAL A 47 5.39 -16.42 -3.30
N ALA A 48 6.16 -16.61 -4.36
CA ALA A 48 5.69 -17.31 -5.56
C ALA A 48 5.24 -18.74 -5.24
N ARG A 49 5.96 -19.47 -4.37
CA ARG A 49 5.58 -20.82 -3.89
C ARG A 49 4.29 -20.82 -3.08
N GLU A 50 4.09 -19.85 -2.18
CA GLU A 50 2.85 -19.67 -1.43
C GLU A 50 1.64 -19.48 -2.36
N HIS A 51 1.84 -18.77 -3.48
CA HIS A 51 0.83 -18.60 -4.52
C HIS A 51 0.75 -19.76 -5.52
N GLY A 52 1.50 -20.86 -5.27
CA GLY A 52 1.39 -22.13 -6.01
C GLY A 52 2.21 -22.19 -7.29
N TYR A 53 3.11 -21.25 -7.55
CA TYR A 53 4.07 -21.34 -8.66
C TYR A 53 5.22 -22.28 -8.27
N GLN A 54 5.52 -23.26 -9.13
CA GLN A 54 6.58 -24.27 -8.89
C GLN A 54 7.70 -24.24 -9.93
N GLY A 55 7.62 -23.32 -10.93
CA GLY A 55 8.60 -23.18 -12.00
C GLY A 55 9.90 -22.49 -11.58
N ASP A 56 10.82 -22.32 -12.52
CA ASP A 56 12.03 -21.51 -12.33
C ASP A 56 11.63 -20.03 -12.22
N MET A 57 12.23 -19.29 -11.27
CA MET A 57 11.93 -17.87 -11.08
C MET A 57 12.38 -16.98 -12.23
N ARG A 58 13.31 -17.45 -13.07
CA ARG A 58 13.66 -16.75 -14.32
C ARG A 58 12.50 -16.67 -15.30
N ASP A 59 11.63 -17.69 -15.28
CA ASP A 59 10.44 -17.81 -16.13
C ASP A 59 9.15 -17.40 -15.42
N PHE A 60 9.25 -16.76 -14.23
CA PHE A 60 8.09 -16.33 -13.47
C PHE A 60 7.28 -15.29 -14.26
N PRO A 61 6.00 -15.58 -14.62
CA PRO A 61 5.24 -14.70 -15.49
C PRO A 61 4.89 -13.36 -14.81
N LYS A 62 5.07 -12.26 -15.55
CA LYS A 62 4.71 -10.91 -15.09
C LYS A 62 3.22 -10.82 -14.68
N GLU A 63 2.34 -11.47 -15.42
CA GLU A 63 0.91 -11.52 -15.12
C GLU A 63 0.62 -12.20 -13.78
N LEU A 64 1.40 -13.22 -13.44
CA LEU A 64 1.29 -13.88 -12.14
C LEU A 64 1.84 -13.00 -11.02
N ALA A 65 2.94 -12.28 -11.25
CA ALA A 65 3.43 -11.28 -10.32
C ALA A 65 2.39 -10.19 -10.02
N GLN A 66 1.72 -9.68 -11.06
CA GLN A 66 0.62 -8.72 -10.90
C GLN A 66 -0.56 -9.27 -10.09
N GLN A 67 -0.90 -10.57 -10.27
CA GLN A 67 -1.94 -11.23 -9.47
C GLN A 67 -1.55 -11.36 -8.00
N VAL A 68 -0.31 -11.80 -7.72
CA VAL A 68 0.24 -11.88 -6.36
C VAL A 68 0.17 -10.51 -5.70
N PHE A 69 0.63 -9.48 -6.41
CA PHE A 69 0.62 -8.12 -5.90
C PHE A 69 -0.80 -7.62 -5.60
N PHE A 70 -1.74 -7.83 -6.52
CA PHE A 70 -3.13 -7.45 -6.32
C PHE A 70 -3.76 -8.14 -5.11
N GLU A 71 -3.49 -9.43 -4.94
CA GLU A 71 -4.00 -10.20 -3.80
C GLU A 71 -3.39 -9.72 -2.49
N ASP A 72 -2.07 -9.59 -2.41
CA ASP A 72 -1.35 -9.35 -1.15
C ASP A 72 -1.35 -7.88 -0.72
N TYR A 73 -1.32 -6.94 -1.67
CA TYR A 73 -1.20 -5.50 -1.37
C TYR A 73 -2.48 -4.71 -1.60
N ILE A 74 -3.50 -5.29 -2.23
CA ILE A 74 -4.77 -4.58 -2.46
C ILE A 74 -5.94 -5.31 -1.79
N LEU A 75 -6.17 -6.60 -2.10
CA LEU A 75 -7.35 -7.32 -1.59
C LEU A 75 -7.23 -7.71 -0.12
N LYS A 76 -6.13 -8.38 0.28
CA LYS A 76 -5.95 -8.84 1.66
C LYS A 76 -5.98 -7.71 2.69
N PRO A 77 -5.36 -6.54 2.43
CA PRO A 77 -5.47 -5.39 3.33
C PRO A 77 -6.83 -4.68 3.32
N GLY A 78 -7.67 -4.89 2.28
CA GLY A 78 -8.94 -4.19 2.07
C GLY A 78 -8.80 -2.86 1.34
N PHE A 79 -7.70 -2.65 0.64
CA PHE A 79 -7.44 -1.38 -0.07
C PHE A 79 -8.26 -1.24 -1.37
N ASP A 80 -8.83 -2.32 -1.90
CA ASP A 80 -9.83 -2.28 -2.98
C ASP A 80 -11.03 -1.41 -2.62
N GLN A 81 -11.55 -1.53 -1.38
CA GLN A 81 -12.62 -0.71 -0.86
C GLN A 81 -12.18 0.76 -0.64
N LEU A 82 -10.95 0.96 -0.18
CA LEU A 82 -10.38 2.30 -0.01
C LEU A 82 -10.19 3.01 -1.36
N ILE A 83 -9.69 2.30 -2.38
CA ILE A 83 -9.55 2.78 -3.76
C ILE A 83 -10.93 3.20 -4.32
N ALA A 84 -11.98 2.43 -4.04
CA ALA A 84 -13.34 2.75 -4.46
C ALA A 84 -13.89 4.02 -3.80
N LEU A 85 -13.54 4.29 -2.54
CA LEU A 85 -13.94 5.50 -1.81
C LEU A 85 -13.10 6.73 -2.20
N SER A 86 -11.80 6.54 -2.42
CA SER A 86 -10.85 7.58 -2.81
C SER A 86 -9.62 6.94 -3.48
N PRO A 87 -9.52 7.04 -4.82
CA PRO A 87 -8.37 6.48 -5.54
C PRO A 87 -7.02 6.98 -5.03
N ALA A 88 -6.90 8.28 -4.70
CA ALA A 88 -5.66 8.86 -4.22
C ALA A 88 -5.24 8.32 -2.83
N VAL A 89 -6.18 8.19 -1.89
CA VAL A 89 -5.89 7.58 -0.57
C VAL A 89 -5.56 6.10 -0.71
N GLY A 90 -6.23 5.40 -1.63
CA GLY A 90 -5.92 4.01 -1.96
C GLY A 90 -4.53 3.86 -2.58
N GLU A 91 -4.15 4.74 -3.51
CA GLU A 91 -2.80 4.78 -4.11
C GLU A 91 -1.74 4.98 -3.04
N GLU A 92 -1.92 5.96 -2.14
CA GLU A 92 -1.04 6.23 -1.01
C GLU A 92 -0.87 4.99 -0.11
N ALA A 93 -1.97 4.32 0.23
CA ALA A 93 -1.93 3.12 1.08
C ALA A 93 -1.20 1.95 0.40
N VAL A 94 -1.42 1.74 -0.89
CA VAL A 94 -0.77 0.66 -1.65
C VAL A 94 0.71 0.94 -1.83
N ASP A 95 1.10 2.15 -2.26
CA ASP A 95 2.52 2.53 -2.44
C ASP A 95 3.30 2.44 -1.14
N SER A 96 2.77 2.99 -0.06
CA SER A 96 3.36 2.87 1.28
C SER A 96 3.49 1.40 1.71
N GLY A 97 2.52 0.57 1.36
CA GLY A 97 2.49 -0.87 1.67
C GLY A 97 3.60 -1.65 0.99
N VAL A 98 4.03 -1.26 -0.21
CA VAL A 98 5.13 -1.90 -0.94
C VAL A 98 6.45 -1.83 -0.15
N ASN A 99 6.70 -0.70 0.53
CA ASN A 99 7.92 -0.50 1.29
C ASN A 99 7.84 -0.94 2.76
N ALA A 100 6.70 -0.70 3.41
CA ALA A 100 6.54 -0.88 4.85
C ALA A 100 5.73 -2.13 5.23
N GLY A 101 5.27 -2.89 4.23
CA GLY A 101 4.26 -3.93 4.39
C GLY A 101 2.84 -3.36 4.57
N PRO A 102 1.79 -4.04 4.06
CA PRO A 102 0.44 -3.47 3.95
C PRO A 102 -0.25 -3.20 5.30
N ALA A 103 0.20 -3.82 6.38
CA ALA A 103 -0.32 -3.54 7.73
C ALA A 103 0.06 -2.13 8.22
N GLN A 104 1.19 -1.61 7.79
CA GLN A 104 1.69 -0.32 8.29
C GLN A 104 0.85 0.87 7.78
N PRO A 105 0.58 1.05 6.47
CA PRO A 105 -0.30 2.10 5.99
C PRO A 105 -1.75 1.94 6.48
N SER A 106 -2.23 0.72 6.73
CA SER A 106 -3.53 0.51 7.39
C SER A 106 -3.56 1.14 8.78
N LYS A 107 -2.49 0.98 9.58
CA LYS A 107 -2.36 1.64 10.89
C LYS A 107 -2.27 3.16 10.75
N TRP A 108 -1.53 3.66 9.77
CA TRP A 108 -1.43 5.11 9.53
C TRP A 108 -2.79 5.73 9.18
N LEU A 109 -3.55 5.05 8.33
CA LEU A 109 -4.92 5.46 8.01
C LEU A 109 -5.82 5.48 9.27
N GLN A 110 -5.78 4.43 10.09
CA GLN A 110 -6.57 4.32 11.32
C GLN A 110 -6.20 5.40 12.35
N ILE A 111 -4.90 5.66 12.54
CA ILE A 111 -4.41 6.73 13.43
C ILE A 111 -4.86 8.10 12.90
N ALA A 112 -4.75 8.36 11.59
CA ALA A 112 -5.20 9.59 10.98
C ALA A 112 -6.70 9.81 11.17
N LEU A 113 -7.52 8.77 10.97
CA LEU A 113 -8.95 8.83 11.18
C LEU A 113 -9.29 9.15 12.66
N ASN A 114 -8.69 8.45 13.61
CA ASN A 114 -8.90 8.69 15.03
C ASN A 114 -8.50 10.12 15.46
N SER A 115 -7.46 10.67 14.81
CA SER A 115 -7.00 12.04 15.07
C SER A 115 -7.95 13.11 14.51
N LEU A 116 -8.79 12.79 13.52
CA LEU A 116 -9.65 13.72 12.80
C LEU A 116 -11.12 13.70 13.27
N ASN A 117 -11.50 12.77 14.14
CA ASN A 117 -12.91 12.54 14.55
C ASN A 117 -13.46 13.53 15.60
N ARG A 118 -12.67 14.50 16.02
CA ARG A 118 -13.02 15.52 17.03
C ARG A 118 -13.49 14.92 18.35
N ARG A 119 -12.70 13.99 18.92
CA ARG A 119 -13.03 13.27 20.17
C ARG A 119 -14.28 12.39 20.04
N GLY A 120 -14.42 11.69 18.93
CA GLY A 120 -15.56 10.82 18.68
C GLY A 120 -16.86 11.52 18.30
N ARG A 121 -16.84 12.86 18.14
CA ARG A 121 -18.03 13.65 17.79
C ARG A 121 -18.54 13.35 16.38
N ASP A 122 -17.66 13.13 15.42
CA ASP A 122 -18.01 12.93 14.02
C ASP A 122 -18.23 11.45 13.70
N TYR A 123 -17.46 10.58 14.32
CA TYR A 123 -17.53 9.11 14.27
C TYR A 123 -16.68 8.52 15.40
N PRO A 124 -16.95 7.29 15.87
CA PRO A 124 -16.16 6.65 16.92
C PRO A 124 -14.73 6.32 16.45
N ASP A 125 -13.80 6.18 17.41
CA ASP A 125 -12.48 5.66 17.13
C ASP A 125 -12.56 4.26 16.52
N VAL A 126 -11.66 3.99 15.58
CA VAL A 126 -11.41 2.65 15.03
C VAL A 126 -10.22 2.01 15.74
N THR A 127 -10.25 0.69 15.89
CA THR A 127 -9.12 -0.06 16.41
C THR A 127 -7.94 0.04 15.44
N VAL A 128 -6.75 0.35 15.95
CA VAL A 128 -5.50 0.41 15.17
C VAL A 128 -4.91 -1.00 15.09
N ASP A 129 -5.49 -1.85 14.27
CA ASP A 129 -5.14 -3.26 14.12
C ASP A 129 -4.30 -3.58 12.85
N GLY A 130 -4.13 -2.58 11.96
CA GLY A 130 -3.40 -2.76 10.71
C GLY A 130 -4.21 -3.44 9.59
N ARG A 131 -5.55 -3.41 9.68
CA ARG A 131 -6.49 -3.91 8.65
C ARG A 131 -7.47 -2.83 8.26
N ALA A 132 -7.50 -2.47 7.00
CA ALA A 132 -8.43 -1.47 6.48
C ALA A 132 -9.83 -2.11 6.25
N GLY A 133 -10.44 -2.61 7.33
CA GLY A 133 -11.71 -3.31 7.32
C GLY A 133 -12.94 -2.39 7.30
N PRO A 134 -14.17 -2.97 7.42
CA PRO A 134 -15.43 -2.22 7.31
C PRO A 134 -15.54 -1.04 8.28
N ALA A 135 -15.04 -1.14 9.51
CA ALA A 135 -15.04 -0.04 10.48
C ALA A 135 -14.17 1.13 10.01
N THR A 136 -12.98 0.84 9.47
CA THR A 136 -12.07 1.85 8.90
C THR A 136 -12.73 2.55 7.70
N MET A 137 -13.37 1.78 6.81
CA MET A 137 -14.09 2.34 5.66
C MET A 137 -15.27 3.21 6.08
N ALA A 138 -16.04 2.79 7.08
CA ALA A 138 -17.15 3.58 7.63
C ALA A 138 -16.68 4.89 8.27
N ALA A 139 -15.56 4.88 8.99
CA ALA A 139 -14.94 6.07 9.56
C ALA A 139 -14.48 7.04 8.45
N TYR A 140 -13.80 6.53 7.41
CA TYR A 140 -13.38 7.36 6.30
C TYR A 140 -14.57 7.95 5.52
N ALA A 141 -15.60 7.17 5.24
CA ALA A 141 -16.83 7.69 4.63
C ALA A 141 -17.52 8.76 5.50
N SER A 142 -17.43 8.63 6.83
CA SER A 142 -17.94 9.65 7.76
C SER A 142 -17.11 10.94 7.71
N LEU A 143 -15.78 10.83 7.66
CA LEU A 143 -14.90 11.98 7.46
C LEU A 143 -15.22 12.70 6.15
N GLN A 144 -15.46 11.95 5.04
CA GLN A 144 -15.87 12.52 3.77
C GLN A 144 -17.21 13.27 3.85
N ARG A 145 -18.18 12.76 4.61
CA ARG A 145 -19.47 13.47 4.83
C ARG A 145 -19.30 14.77 5.60
N VAL A 146 -18.40 14.79 6.57
CA VAL A 146 -18.22 15.96 7.46
C VAL A 146 -17.35 17.04 6.82
N ARG A 147 -16.32 16.63 6.05
CA ARG A 147 -15.32 17.57 5.49
C ARG A 147 -15.45 17.80 3.98
N GLY A 148 -16.24 16.98 3.29
CA GLY A 148 -16.23 16.89 1.85
C GLY A 148 -15.12 15.92 1.36
N ARG A 149 -15.36 15.31 0.20
CA ARG A 149 -14.49 14.26 -0.32
C ARG A 149 -13.05 14.74 -0.56
N ALA A 150 -12.90 15.87 -1.23
CA ALA A 150 -11.59 16.43 -1.57
C ALA A 150 -10.76 16.78 -0.31
N GLU A 151 -11.39 17.43 0.68
CA GLU A 151 -10.67 17.84 1.89
C GLU A 151 -10.32 16.62 2.76
N ALA A 152 -11.24 15.67 2.93
CA ALA A 152 -10.97 14.42 3.63
C ALA A 152 -9.80 13.66 3.00
N CYS A 153 -9.74 13.59 1.67
CA CYS A 153 -8.64 12.96 0.94
C CYS A 153 -7.32 13.67 1.25
N ARG A 154 -7.25 15.01 1.09
CA ARG A 154 -6.03 15.79 1.36
C ARG A 154 -5.54 15.64 2.80
N MET A 155 -6.46 15.63 3.77
CA MET A 155 -6.12 15.42 5.18
C MET A 155 -5.48 14.05 5.41
N ILE A 156 -6.07 12.98 4.84
CA ILE A 156 -5.57 11.62 5.04
C ILE A 156 -4.23 11.44 4.35
N VAL A 157 -4.06 11.84 3.08
CA VAL A 157 -2.78 11.72 2.36
C VAL A 157 -1.67 12.43 3.14
N LYS A 158 -1.88 13.69 3.55
CA LYS A 158 -0.89 14.44 4.35
C LYS A 158 -0.51 13.75 5.67
N LEU A 159 -1.47 13.17 6.37
CA LEU A 159 -1.21 12.50 7.64
C LEU A 159 -0.55 11.14 7.44
N MET A 160 -0.80 10.45 6.34
CA MET A 160 -0.10 9.22 5.98
C MET A 160 1.34 9.51 5.59
N ASP A 161 1.60 10.51 4.72
CA ASP A 161 2.95 10.99 4.38
C ASP A 161 3.78 11.37 5.62
N ALA A 162 3.18 12.11 6.55
CA ALA A 162 3.87 12.51 7.78
C ALA A 162 4.26 11.30 8.64
N GLN A 163 3.40 10.29 8.73
CA GLN A 163 3.67 9.06 9.48
C GLN A 163 4.70 8.19 8.76
N GLN A 164 4.66 8.14 7.43
CA GLN A 164 5.65 7.44 6.60
C GLN A 164 7.03 8.07 6.78
N ALA A 165 7.14 9.40 6.71
CA ALA A 165 8.40 10.11 6.97
C ALA A 165 8.93 9.81 8.37
N GLY A 166 8.08 9.87 9.40
CA GLY A 166 8.44 9.51 10.76
C GLY A 166 8.87 8.05 10.92
N HIS A 167 8.27 7.14 10.16
CA HIS A 167 8.66 5.73 10.13
C HIS A 167 10.08 5.56 9.57
N TYR A 168 10.40 6.18 8.43
CA TYR A 168 11.72 6.10 7.83
C TYR A 168 12.81 6.71 8.71
N LEU A 169 12.52 7.86 9.34
CA LEU A 169 13.45 8.49 10.30
C LEU A 169 13.76 7.58 11.49
N ARG A 170 12.75 6.86 12.02
CA ARG A 170 13.00 5.88 13.10
C ARG A 170 13.86 4.72 12.61
N LEU A 171 13.57 4.15 11.44
CA LEU A 171 14.37 3.05 10.89
C LEU A 171 15.84 3.46 10.75
N ALA A 172 16.11 4.64 10.21
CA ALA A 172 17.48 5.15 10.07
C ALA A 172 18.14 5.43 11.43
N GLY A 173 17.37 5.95 12.42
CA GLY A 173 17.86 6.17 13.77
C GLY A 173 18.17 4.89 14.55
N ASP A 174 17.36 3.84 14.32
CA ASP A 174 17.53 2.54 14.98
C ASP A 174 18.68 1.71 14.34
N ASN A 175 18.92 1.90 13.04
CA ASN A 175 19.95 1.16 12.29
C ASN A 175 20.48 2.01 11.13
N SER A 176 21.75 2.45 11.24
CA SER A 176 22.43 3.28 10.25
C SER A 176 22.53 2.67 8.85
N THR A 177 22.34 1.37 8.68
CA THR A 177 22.28 0.73 7.36
C THR A 177 21.13 1.32 6.52
N TYR A 178 20.04 1.73 7.16
CA TYR A 178 18.90 2.35 6.47
C TYR A 178 19.16 3.78 5.98
N GLU A 179 20.20 4.46 6.47
CA GLU A 179 20.58 5.77 5.97
C GLU A 179 20.88 5.75 4.47
N THR A 180 21.38 4.63 3.95
CA THR A 180 21.63 4.43 2.50
C THR A 180 20.37 4.58 1.66
N PHE A 181 19.20 4.23 2.22
CA PHE A 181 17.92 4.28 1.51
C PHE A 181 17.19 5.62 1.69
N MET A 182 17.55 6.40 2.72
CA MET A 182 16.85 7.65 3.08
C MET A 182 16.72 8.66 1.92
N PRO A 183 17.76 8.94 1.09
CA PRO A 183 17.58 9.86 -0.03
C PRO A 183 16.52 9.39 -1.03
N GLY A 184 16.53 8.09 -1.36
CA GLY A 184 15.55 7.48 -2.27
C GLY A 184 14.13 7.50 -1.68
N TRP A 185 13.97 7.14 -0.42
CA TRP A 185 12.67 7.20 0.27
C TRP A 185 12.11 8.62 0.33
N THR A 186 12.96 9.60 0.66
CA THR A 186 12.54 11.00 0.78
C THR A 186 12.05 11.57 -0.56
N ILE A 187 12.75 11.26 -1.65
CA ILE A 187 12.43 11.85 -2.97
C ILE A 187 11.29 11.08 -3.66
N ASN A 188 11.26 9.75 -3.52
CA ASN A 188 10.39 8.92 -4.36
C ASN A 188 9.14 8.39 -3.63
N ARG A 189 9.03 8.54 -2.30
CA ARG A 189 7.94 7.94 -1.55
C ARG A 189 7.13 8.94 -0.72
N ILE A 190 7.77 9.96 -0.14
CA ILE A 190 7.08 10.97 0.66
C ILE A 190 6.48 12.01 -0.29
N GLY A 191 5.15 12.20 -0.23
CA GLY A 191 4.45 13.16 -1.09
C GLY A 191 4.37 12.73 -2.55
N ASN A 192 4.55 11.45 -2.86
CA ASN A 192 4.49 10.93 -4.23
C ASN A 192 3.06 10.87 -4.80
N VAL A 193 2.03 10.94 -3.95
CA VAL A 193 0.64 11.08 -4.38
C VAL A 193 0.26 12.58 -4.36
N PRO A 194 0.17 13.24 -5.55
CA PRO A 194 -0.14 14.67 -5.62
C PRO A 194 -1.53 14.97 -5.06
N LEU A 195 -1.65 16.03 -4.25
CA LEU A 195 -2.93 16.40 -3.62
C LEU A 195 -4.00 16.84 -4.64
N GLU A 196 -3.63 17.13 -5.87
CA GLU A 196 -4.51 17.40 -6.99
C GLU A 196 -5.36 16.18 -7.36
N LYS A 197 -4.87 14.96 -7.10
CA LYS A 197 -5.65 13.72 -7.24
C LYS A 197 -6.83 13.62 -6.26
N CYS A 198 -6.89 14.49 -5.25
CA CYS A 198 -7.99 14.61 -4.29
C CYS A 198 -9.13 15.55 -4.78
N ALA A 199 -9.16 15.92 -6.05
CA ALA A 199 -10.18 16.80 -6.60
C ALA A 199 -11.53 16.10 -6.77
#